data_a1800ce199565a5a06d92da9e5557cb3
#
_entry.id   a1800ce199565a5a06d92da9e5557cb3
#
_cell.length_a   1.000
_cell.length_b   1.000
_cell.length_c   1.000
_cell.angle_alpha   90.00
_cell.angle_beta   90.00
_cell.angle_gamma   90.00
#
_symmetry.space_group_name_H-M   'P 1'
#
loop_
_entity.id
_entity.type
_entity.pdbx_description
1 polymer ?
#
loop_
_entity_poly.entity_id
_entity_poly.type
_entity_poly.pdbx_seq_one_letter_code
_entity_poly.pdbx_strand_id
1 'polypeptide(L)'
;TFVFGSFIIITISLFVHIFTGFEVNFLDVGQGDGIFYRFESGTCIFIDGGSSDRKQLGENVIMPFLKYNGIQGISYWFVSHADSDHISGLSEVIDSGYTIEHIVVAEAAAKEEAMEELLFKAKEAGIDICLMSKGDSIEINDASGLRSTANEKADGIMCLYPGPADTALD
;
A
#
# COMPACT_ATOMS: atom_id res chain seq x y z
N THR A 1 11.55 9.45 42.30
CA THR A 1 11.93 8.35 41.36
C THR A 1 10.69 7.70 40.73
N PHE A 2 9.65 7.37 41.52
CA PHE A 2 8.42 6.72 41.02
C PHE A 2 7.62 7.61 40.04
N VAL A 3 7.53 8.91 40.31
CA VAL A 3 6.80 9.88 39.45
C VAL A 3 7.44 9.97 38.05
N PHE A 4 8.77 9.96 37.98
CA PHE A 4 9.50 9.97 36.68
C PHE A 4 9.26 8.67 35.89
N GLY A 5 9.28 7.52 36.57
CA GLY A 5 9.01 6.23 35.94
C GLY A 5 7.59 6.16 35.40
N SER A 6 6.59 6.61 36.16
CA SER A 6 5.20 6.66 35.71
C SER A 6 4.99 7.59 34.50
N PHE A 7 5.66 8.75 34.50
CA PHE A 7 5.59 9.70 33.39
C PHE A 7 6.16 9.10 32.09
N ILE A 8 7.31 8.40 32.18
CA ILE A 8 7.92 7.73 31.02
C ILE A 8 7.00 6.63 30.50
N ILE A 9 6.41 5.80 31.37
CA ILE A 9 5.51 4.72 30.96
C ILE A 9 4.26 5.28 30.27
N ILE A 10 3.65 6.33 30.82
CA ILE A 10 2.49 6.99 30.22
C ILE A 10 2.86 7.59 28.87
N THR A 11 4.00 8.27 28.78
CA THR A 11 4.47 8.86 27.51
C THR A 11 4.70 7.78 26.46
N ILE A 12 5.37 6.69 26.79
CA ILE A 12 5.57 5.56 25.88
C ILE A 12 4.23 4.96 25.46
N SER A 13 3.29 4.76 26.39
CA SER A 13 1.96 4.20 26.12
C SER A 13 1.13 5.07 25.16
N LEU A 14 1.33 6.38 25.16
CA LEU A 14 0.66 7.29 24.22
C LEU A 14 1.19 7.21 22.79
N PHE A 15 2.43 6.73 22.60
CA PHE A 15 3.08 6.62 21.29
C PHE A 15 3.13 5.19 20.74
N VAL A 16 2.86 4.18 21.57
CA VAL A 16 2.87 2.79 21.14
C VAL A 16 1.44 2.39 20.74
N HIS A 17 1.18 2.42 19.45
CA HIS A 17 0.00 1.76 18.88
C HIS A 17 0.30 0.27 18.72
N ILE A 18 -0.23 -0.54 19.65
CA ILE A 18 -0.14 -2.01 19.51
C ILE A 18 -1.25 -2.41 18.55
N PHE A 19 -0.86 -2.76 17.34
CA PHE A 19 -1.77 -3.35 16.36
C PHE A 19 -1.80 -4.86 16.59
N THR A 20 -2.99 -5.44 16.64
CA THR A 20 -3.21 -6.91 16.70
C THR A 20 -4.37 -7.25 15.80
N GLY A 21 -4.11 -8.08 14.77
CA GLY A 21 -5.13 -8.58 13.86
C GLY A 21 -5.02 -8.05 12.44
N PHE A 22 -6.15 -8.03 11.74
CA PHE A 22 -6.30 -7.55 10.37
C PHE A 22 -7.11 -6.25 10.35
N GLU A 23 -6.66 -5.27 9.60
CA GLU A 23 -7.30 -3.95 9.50
C GLU A 23 -7.49 -3.55 8.04
N VAL A 24 -8.65 -3.00 7.73
CA VAL A 24 -8.96 -2.39 6.44
C VAL A 24 -9.50 -0.99 6.67
N ASN A 25 -8.91 0.00 6.01
CA ASN A 25 -9.35 1.38 6.05
C ASN A 25 -9.66 1.89 4.65
N PHE A 26 -10.84 2.49 4.50
CA PHE A 26 -11.22 3.24 3.31
C PHE A 26 -10.99 4.71 3.62
N LEU A 27 -10.06 5.33 2.90
CA LEU A 27 -9.73 6.73 3.12
C LEU A 27 -10.75 7.63 2.43
N ASP A 28 -11.14 8.72 3.08
CA ASP A 28 -11.93 9.76 2.43
C ASP A 28 -11.02 10.57 1.49
N VAL A 29 -10.94 10.12 0.26
CA VAL A 29 -10.13 10.74 -0.79
C VAL A 29 -10.94 11.69 -1.69
N GLY A 30 -12.25 11.83 -1.45
CA GLY A 30 -13.16 12.55 -2.34
C GLY A 30 -13.55 11.66 -3.53
N GLN A 31 -13.49 12.20 -4.75
CA GLN A 31 -13.76 11.42 -5.95
C GLN A 31 -12.49 10.69 -6.38
N GLY A 32 -12.41 9.42 -6.03
CA GLY A 32 -11.28 8.53 -6.28
C GLY A 32 -11.28 7.35 -5.33
N ASP A 33 -10.23 6.57 -5.33
CA ASP A 33 -10.08 5.39 -4.50
C ASP A 33 -8.81 5.45 -3.63
N GLY A 34 -8.92 4.93 -2.40
CA GLY A 34 -7.80 4.81 -1.49
C GLY A 34 -8.13 3.81 -0.39
N ILE A 35 -7.57 2.60 -0.48
CA ILE A 35 -7.85 1.53 0.47
C ILE A 35 -6.52 1.06 1.08
N PHE A 36 -6.47 1.02 2.39
CA PHE A 36 -5.32 0.56 3.15
C PHE A 36 -5.64 -0.73 3.87
N TYR A 37 -4.71 -1.70 3.79
CA TYR A 37 -4.75 -2.96 4.51
C TYR A 37 -3.52 -3.11 5.38
N ARG A 38 -3.72 -3.61 6.59
CA ARG A 38 -2.65 -4.03 7.49
C ARG A 38 -2.92 -5.41 8.00
N PHE A 39 -1.97 -6.31 7.77
CA PHE A 39 -2.01 -7.70 8.21
C PHE A 39 -1.36 -7.84 9.60
N GLU A 40 -1.69 -8.92 10.29
CA GLU A 40 -1.10 -9.24 11.60
C GLU A 40 0.42 -9.42 11.51
N SER A 41 0.92 -9.89 10.37
CA SER A 41 2.35 -9.94 10.03
C SER A 41 3.06 -8.59 10.08
N GLY A 42 2.31 -7.48 10.06
CA GLY A 42 2.84 -6.14 9.86
C GLY A 42 2.93 -5.71 8.40
N THR A 43 2.64 -6.59 7.46
CA THR A 43 2.58 -6.25 6.02
C THR A 43 1.50 -5.20 5.79
N CYS A 44 1.87 -4.12 5.13
CA CYS A 44 0.98 -3.01 4.80
C CYS A 44 0.79 -2.93 3.29
N ILE A 45 -0.47 -2.85 2.87
CA ILE A 45 -0.85 -2.76 1.46
C ILE A 45 -1.69 -1.51 1.26
N PHE A 46 -1.43 -0.79 0.17
CA PHE A 46 -2.27 0.30 -0.28
C PHE A 46 -2.81 -0.01 -1.68
N ILE A 47 -4.05 0.31 -1.94
CA ILE A 47 -4.67 0.14 -3.26
C ILE A 47 -5.11 1.52 -3.74
N ASP A 48 -4.64 1.91 -4.92
CA ASP A 48 -4.84 3.19 -5.55
C ASP A 48 -4.34 4.36 -4.68
N GLY A 49 -5.09 5.41 -4.49
CA GLY A 49 -4.69 6.56 -3.68
C GLY A 49 -4.62 7.82 -4.52
N GLY A 50 -5.67 8.08 -5.29
CA GLY A 50 -5.81 9.27 -6.07
C GLY A 50 -7.12 10.01 -5.79
N SER A 51 -7.25 11.19 -6.37
CA SER A 51 -8.46 12.00 -6.34
C SER A 51 -8.51 12.95 -7.52
N SER A 52 -9.69 13.06 -8.13
CA SER A 52 -9.93 14.04 -9.19
C SER A 52 -10.40 15.41 -8.67
N ASP A 53 -10.86 15.50 -7.42
CA ASP A 53 -11.40 16.73 -6.82
C ASP A 53 -10.56 17.25 -5.65
N ARG A 54 -9.65 16.44 -5.07
CA ARG A 54 -8.75 16.87 -3.99
C ARG A 54 -7.32 17.00 -4.48
N LYS A 55 -6.71 18.13 -4.18
CA LYS A 55 -5.29 18.38 -4.44
C LYS A 55 -4.46 17.99 -3.21
N GLN A 56 -3.21 17.65 -3.45
CA GLN A 56 -2.26 17.28 -2.39
C GLN A 56 -2.79 16.15 -1.50
N LEU A 57 -3.41 15.15 -2.12
CA LEU A 57 -4.00 14.02 -1.42
C LEU A 57 -2.94 13.22 -0.64
N GLY A 58 -1.78 12.98 -1.25
CA GLY A 58 -0.66 12.30 -0.61
C GLY A 58 -0.19 13.04 0.64
N GLU A 59 -0.01 14.36 0.51
CA GLU A 59 0.49 15.21 1.60
C GLU A 59 -0.53 15.40 2.72
N ASN A 60 -1.81 15.64 2.37
CA ASN A 60 -2.83 16.07 3.34
C ASN A 60 -3.70 14.94 3.90
N VAL A 61 -3.76 13.79 3.23
CA VAL A 61 -4.60 12.65 3.63
C VAL A 61 -3.77 11.39 3.86
N ILE A 62 -3.06 10.90 2.83
CA ILE A 62 -2.41 9.60 2.90
C ILE A 62 -1.26 9.60 3.91
N MET A 63 -0.28 10.49 3.77
CA MET A 63 0.86 10.53 4.68
C MET A 63 0.48 10.83 6.14
N PRO A 64 -0.44 11.77 6.44
CA PRO A 64 -0.94 11.94 7.81
C PRO A 64 -1.61 10.68 8.37
N PHE A 65 -2.42 9.96 7.58
CA PHE A 65 -3.02 8.70 7.99
C PHE A 65 -1.95 7.66 8.32
N LEU A 66 -0.97 7.45 7.44
CA LEU A 66 0.11 6.50 7.65
C LEU A 66 0.94 6.84 8.91
N LYS A 67 1.31 8.10 9.07
CA LYS A 67 2.07 8.58 10.23
C LYS A 67 1.29 8.44 11.53
N TYR A 68 -0.01 8.77 11.53
CA TYR A 68 -0.87 8.64 12.70
C TYR A 68 -0.97 7.19 13.17
N ASN A 69 -1.04 6.24 12.23
CA ASN A 69 -1.11 4.81 12.51
C ASN A 69 0.27 4.15 12.75
N GLY A 70 1.35 4.94 12.76
CA GLY A 70 2.72 4.45 12.99
C GLY A 70 3.26 3.57 11.87
N ILE A 71 2.68 3.68 10.66
CA ILE A 71 3.15 2.98 9.47
C ILE A 71 4.41 3.70 8.97
N GLN A 72 5.50 2.97 8.82
CA GLN A 72 6.78 3.52 8.39
C GLN A 72 7.09 3.24 6.92
N GLY A 73 6.38 2.29 6.32
CA GLY A 73 6.51 1.93 4.92
C GLY A 73 5.33 1.08 4.45
N ILE A 74 5.15 1.04 3.14
CA ILE A 74 4.15 0.23 2.45
C ILE A 74 4.87 -0.91 1.75
N SER A 75 4.49 -2.15 2.06
CA SER A 75 5.08 -3.34 1.45
C SER A 75 4.66 -3.47 -0.02
N TYR A 76 3.38 -3.28 -0.30
CA TYR A 76 2.85 -3.35 -1.66
C TYR A 76 1.86 -2.22 -1.92
N TRP A 77 2.08 -1.48 -3.00
CA TRP A 77 1.13 -0.49 -3.47
C TRP A 77 0.54 -0.95 -4.80
N PHE A 78 -0.72 -1.36 -4.79
CA PHE A 78 -1.43 -1.80 -5.98
C PHE A 78 -2.02 -0.61 -6.71
N VAL A 79 -1.83 -0.58 -8.02
CA VAL A 79 -2.43 0.43 -8.90
C VAL A 79 -3.33 -0.28 -9.90
N SER A 80 -4.61 0.06 -9.87
CA SER A 80 -5.61 -0.53 -10.75
C SER A 80 -5.48 -0.02 -12.19
N HIS A 81 -5.35 1.29 -12.34
CA HIS A 81 -5.13 1.99 -13.62
C HIS A 81 -4.52 3.39 -13.36
N ALA A 82 -4.08 4.06 -14.40
CA ALA A 82 -3.28 5.28 -14.29
C ALA A 82 -4.06 6.59 -14.38
N ASP A 83 -5.37 6.57 -14.11
CA ASP A 83 -6.15 7.80 -14.03
C ASP A 83 -5.81 8.61 -12.78
N SER A 84 -5.93 9.92 -12.85
CA SER A 84 -5.51 10.81 -11.77
C SER A 84 -6.21 10.56 -10.44
N ASP A 85 -7.44 10.08 -10.47
CA ASP A 85 -8.25 9.72 -9.32
C ASP A 85 -7.83 8.40 -8.66
N HIS A 86 -6.85 7.69 -9.25
CA HIS A 86 -6.23 6.49 -8.69
C HIS A 86 -4.76 6.67 -8.33
N ILE A 87 -4.01 7.57 -9.01
CA ILE A 87 -2.56 7.66 -8.83
C ILE A 87 -2.04 9.00 -8.31
N SER A 88 -2.86 10.07 -8.25
CA SER A 88 -2.34 11.41 -7.91
C SER A 88 -1.67 11.46 -6.52
N GLY A 89 -2.28 10.85 -5.52
CA GLY A 89 -1.70 10.78 -4.18
C GLY A 89 -0.48 9.87 -4.08
N LEU A 90 -0.48 8.73 -4.80
CA LEU A 90 0.71 7.87 -4.90
C LEU A 90 1.90 8.63 -5.47
N SER A 91 1.69 9.39 -6.55
CA SER A 91 2.73 10.22 -7.16
C SER A 91 3.34 11.21 -6.16
N GLU A 92 2.51 11.84 -5.33
CA GLU A 92 2.95 12.75 -4.26
C GLU A 92 3.69 12.02 -3.14
N VAL A 93 3.25 10.82 -2.76
CA VAL A 93 3.91 9.98 -1.76
C VAL A 93 5.30 9.55 -2.23
N ILE A 94 5.46 9.19 -3.52
CA ILE A 94 6.77 8.90 -4.12
C ILE A 94 7.68 10.14 -4.03
N ASP A 95 7.18 11.32 -4.42
CA ASP A 95 7.94 12.58 -4.36
C ASP A 95 8.39 12.95 -2.95
N SER A 96 7.61 12.56 -1.95
CA SER A 96 7.97 12.81 -0.56
C SER A 96 9.11 11.93 -0.04
N GLY A 97 9.53 10.91 -0.80
CA GLY A 97 10.51 9.92 -0.38
C GLY A 97 9.99 8.97 0.70
N TYR A 98 8.67 8.80 0.83
CA TYR A 98 8.10 7.82 1.74
C TYR A 98 8.43 6.40 1.28
N THR A 99 8.70 5.51 2.23
CA THR A 99 9.12 4.14 1.91
C THR A 99 7.99 3.34 1.29
N ILE A 100 8.18 2.90 0.05
CA ILE A 100 7.35 1.93 -0.66
C ILE A 100 8.30 0.85 -1.16
N GLU A 101 8.02 -0.41 -0.84
CA GLU A 101 8.89 -1.52 -1.25
C GLU A 101 8.58 -1.94 -2.69
N HIS A 102 7.29 -2.16 -2.99
CA HIS A 102 6.85 -2.62 -4.30
C HIS A 102 5.63 -1.85 -4.79
N ILE A 103 5.64 -1.47 -6.07
CA ILE A 103 4.42 -1.06 -6.80
C ILE A 103 3.99 -2.22 -7.67
N VAL A 104 2.71 -2.59 -7.53
CA VAL A 104 2.11 -3.74 -8.22
C VAL A 104 1.10 -3.24 -9.23
N VAL A 105 1.27 -3.60 -10.50
CA VAL A 105 0.36 -3.21 -11.58
C VAL A 105 0.03 -4.42 -12.45
N ALA A 106 -1.13 -4.39 -13.11
CA ALA A 106 -1.44 -5.38 -14.12
C ALA A 106 -0.49 -5.22 -15.32
N GLU A 107 0.04 -6.33 -15.86
CA GLU A 107 0.94 -6.32 -17.02
C GLU A 107 0.30 -5.64 -18.25
N ALA A 108 -1.01 -5.76 -18.39
CA ALA A 108 -1.76 -5.11 -19.46
C ALA A 108 -1.75 -3.58 -19.33
N ALA A 109 -1.92 -3.04 -18.11
CA ALA A 109 -1.94 -1.61 -17.84
C ALA A 109 -0.55 -0.97 -17.88
N ALA A 110 0.51 -1.74 -17.70
CA ALA A 110 1.88 -1.24 -17.63
C ALA A 110 2.38 -0.53 -18.91
N LYS A 111 1.67 -0.70 -20.03
CA LYS A 111 1.99 -0.10 -21.34
C LYS A 111 1.20 1.17 -21.65
N GLU A 112 0.32 1.59 -20.76
CA GLU A 112 -0.38 2.86 -20.89
C GLU A 112 0.57 4.01 -20.58
N GLU A 113 0.53 5.09 -21.37
CA GLU A 113 1.48 6.21 -21.28
C GLU A 113 1.57 6.79 -19.86
N ALA A 114 0.44 7.03 -19.21
CA ALA A 114 0.39 7.56 -17.85
C ALA A 114 0.96 6.56 -16.82
N MET A 115 0.77 5.25 -17.04
CA MET A 115 1.36 4.21 -16.20
C MET A 115 2.87 4.14 -16.41
N GLU A 116 3.36 4.21 -17.64
CA GLU A 116 4.79 4.23 -17.92
C GLU A 116 5.50 5.40 -17.21
N GLU A 117 4.88 6.59 -17.20
CA GLU A 117 5.41 7.76 -16.49
C GLU A 117 5.49 7.51 -14.97
N LEU A 118 4.43 6.97 -14.37
CA LEU A 118 4.40 6.62 -12.95
C LEU A 118 5.47 5.58 -12.60
N LEU A 119 5.59 4.52 -13.41
CA LEU A 119 6.56 3.45 -13.20
C LEU A 119 8.01 3.93 -13.40
N PHE A 120 8.24 4.85 -14.32
CA PHE A 120 9.54 5.50 -14.48
C PHE A 120 9.91 6.29 -13.20
N LYS A 121 8.99 7.10 -12.71
CA LYS A 121 9.16 7.86 -11.46
C LYS A 121 9.45 6.94 -10.26
N ALA A 122 8.72 5.84 -10.14
CA ALA A 122 8.93 4.84 -9.10
C ALA A 122 10.33 4.22 -9.16
N LYS A 123 10.81 3.87 -10.36
CA LYS A 123 12.17 3.34 -10.58
C LYS A 123 13.25 4.34 -10.18
N GLU A 124 13.10 5.61 -10.55
CA GLU A 124 14.03 6.66 -10.14
C GLU A 124 14.07 6.83 -8.61
N ALA A 125 12.96 6.56 -7.92
CA ALA A 125 12.87 6.55 -6.46
C ALA A 125 13.41 5.25 -5.82
N GLY A 126 13.82 4.25 -6.62
CA GLY A 126 14.35 2.97 -6.15
C GLY A 126 13.28 1.98 -5.67
N ILE A 127 12.03 2.15 -6.13
CA ILE A 127 10.90 1.28 -5.78
C ILE A 127 10.86 0.11 -6.79
N ASP A 128 10.71 -1.11 -6.28
CA ASP A 128 10.56 -2.29 -7.11
C ASP A 128 9.18 -2.36 -7.77
N ILE A 129 9.15 -2.79 -9.04
CA ILE A 129 7.92 -2.92 -9.80
C ILE A 129 7.59 -4.38 -10.02
N CYS A 130 6.40 -4.78 -9.59
CA CYS A 130 5.83 -6.10 -9.78
C CYS A 130 4.72 -6.05 -10.83
N LEU A 131 4.92 -6.73 -11.94
CA LEU A 131 3.88 -6.92 -12.95
C LEU A 131 3.10 -8.19 -12.62
N MET A 132 1.77 -8.11 -12.60
CA MET A 132 0.91 -9.25 -12.33
C MET A 132 -0.03 -9.53 -13.50
N SER A 133 -0.17 -10.80 -13.81
CA SER A 133 -1.15 -11.34 -14.76
C SER A 133 -2.10 -12.30 -14.04
N LYS A 134 -3.20 -12.65 -14.68
CA LYS A 134 -4.18 -13.60 -14.16
C LYS A 134 -3.53 -14.92 -13.74
N GLY A 135 -3.72 -15.29 -12.49
CA GLY A 135 -3.17 -16.50 -11.87
C GLY A 135 -1.92 -16.26 -11.04
N ASP A 136 -1.27 -15.10 -11.18
CA ASP A 136 -0.15 -14.74 -10.31
C ASP A 136 -0.65 -14.44 -8.90
N SER A 137 0.21 -14.71 -7.91
CA SER A 137 -0.11 -14.45 -6.52
C SER A 137 1.10 -13.90 -5.76
N ILE A 138 0.81 -13.06 -4.78
CA ILE A 138 1.76 -12.57 -3.80
C ILE A 138 1.41 -13.23 -2.47
N GLU A 139 2.34 -13.98 -1.90
CA GLU A 139 2.18 -14.57 -0.58
C GLU A 139 2.54 -13.54 0.49
N ILE A 140 1.63 -13.37 1.45
CA ILE A 140 1.86 -12.51 2.62
C ILE A 140 2.38 -13.42 3.73
N ASN A 141 3.68 -13.41 3.93
CA ASN A 141 4.30 -14.21 4.98
C ASN A 141 4.02 -13.58 6.34
N ASP A 142 3.61 -14.40 7.30
CA ASP A 142 3.58 -14.00 8.70
C ASP A 142 5.03 -13.69 9.16
N ALA A 143 5.23 -12.51 9.73
CA ALA A 143 6.53 -12.04 10.23
C ALA A 143 7.12 -12.94 11.34
N SER A 144 6.35 -13.88 11.87
CA SER A 144 6.78 -14.80 12.92
C SER A 144 7.81 -15.81 12.45
N GLY A 145 8.01 -15.98 11.13
CA GLY A 145 8.94 -17.00 10.59
C GLY A 145 8.57 -18.43 10.95
N LEU A 146 7.53 -18.64 11.74
CA LEU A 146 6.96 -19.93 12.05
C LEU A 146 6.10 -20.34 10.85
N ARG A 147 6.66 -21.22 10.02
CA ARG A 147 5.83 -22.01 9.11
C ARG A 147 4.78 -22.70 9.97
N SER A 148 3.56 -22.21 9.89
CA SER A 148 2.41 -22.90 10.44
C SER A 148 2.34 -24.29 9.83
N THR A 149 2.13 -25.28 10.69
CA THR A 149 2.02 -26.68 10.29
C THR A 149 0.96 -26.85 9.21
N ALA A 150 1.34 -27.49 8.16
CA ALA A 150 0.67 -28.15 7.01
C ALA A 150 -0.83 -27.91 6.69
N ASN A 151 -1.57 -27.04 7.38
CA ASN A 151 -3.02 -26.84 7.19
C ASN A 151 -3.52 -25.38 7.32
N GLU A 152 -2.65 -24.42 7.59
CA GLU A 152 -3.03 -23.00 7.54
C GLU A 152 -2.69 -22.45 6.13
N LYS A 153 -3.73 -22.01 5.43
CA LYS A 153 -3.58 -21.28 4.16
C LYS A 153 -2.73 -20.04 4.45
N ALA A 154 -1.60 -19.90 3.78
CA ALA A 154 -0.87 -18.66 3.77
C ALA A 154 -1.80 -17.55 3.26
N ASP A 155 -1.86 -16.42 3.96
CA ASP A 155 -2.55 -15.25 3.44
C ASP A 155 -1.88 -14.81 2.15
N GLY A 156 -2.67 -14.44 1.16
CA GLY A 156 -2.12 -14.07 -0.14
C GLY A 156 -3.10 -13.28 -0.97
N ILE A 157 -2.58 -12.59 -1.95
CA ILE A 157 -3.35 -11.85 -2.95
C ILE A 157 -3.14 -12.53 -4.28
N MET A 158 -4.24 -12.90 -4.95
CA MET A 158 -4.22 -13.52 -6.27
C MET A 158 -4.81 -12.58 -7.30
N CYS A 159 -4.14 -12.42 -8.43
CA CYS A 159 -4.66 -11.71 -9.59
C CYS A 159 -5.68 -12.59 -10.33
N LEU A 160 -6.95 -12.16 -10.35
CA LEU A 160 -8.02 -12.87 -11.03
C LEU A 160 -8.26 -12.33 -12.44
N TYR A 161 -7.85 -11.11 -12.72
CA TYR A 161 -8.04 -10.38 -13.99
C TYR A 161 -7.05 -9.20 -14.05
N PRO A 162 -6.58 -8.73 -15.23
CA PRO A 162 -6.84 -9.28 -16.57
C PRO A 162 -5.99 -10.50 -16.90
N GLY A 163 -6.46 -11.31 -17.86
CA GLY A 163 -5.66 -12.38 -18.46
C GLY A 163 -4.91 -11.91 -19.72
N PRO A 164 -3.96 -12.70 -20.22
CA PRO A 164 -3.15 -12.32 -21.39
C PRO A 164 -3.96 -12.11 -22.68
N ALA A 165 -5.18 -12.62 -22.73
CA ALA A 165 -6.10 -12.46 -23.85
C ALA A 165 -7.06 -11.26 -23.69
N ASP A 166 -7.07 -10.61 -22.53
CA ASP A 166 -8.04 -9.56 -22.17
C ASP A 166 -7.52 -8.15 -22.51
N THR A 167 -6.40 -8.04 -23.23
CA THR A 167 -5.77 -6.77 -23.65
C THR A 167 -6.51 -6.03 -24.76
N ALA A 168 -7.70 -6.52 -25.16
CA ALA A 168 -8.54 -5.91 -26.18
C ALA A 168 -9.95 -5.72 -25.62
N LEU A 169 -10.13 -4.73 -24.75
CA LEU A 169 -11.42 -4.08 -24.60
C LEU A 169 -11.26 -2.70 -25.23
N ASP A 170 -11.67 -2.64 -26.52
CA ASP A 170 -11.93 -1.41 -27.24
C ASP A 170 -13.02 -0.57 -26.53
#